data_317ee2e52cd2712312f2e01e11f0dbdb
#
_entry.id   317ee2e52cd2712312f2e01e11f0dbdb
#
_cell.length_a   1.000
_cell.length_b   1.000
_cell.length_c   1.000
_cell.angle_alpha   90.00
_cell.angle_beta   90.00
_cell.angle_gamma   90.00
#
_symmetry.space_group_name_H-M   'P 1'
#
loop_
_entity.id
_entity.type
_entity.pdbx_description
1 polymer ?
#
loop_
_entity_poly.entity_id
_entity_poly.type
_entity_poly.pdbx_seq_one_letter_code
_entity_poly.pdbx_strand_id
1 'polypeptide(L)'
;MTKSQLLSVMAEKTGVSKKEVGVLLETLSALAYKEVKTGGEFVLPGFGKLVKIKRAARVGRNPSTGAEIQIPAKTVVKFKVAKAVKDAVL
;
A
#
# COMPACT_ATOMS: atom_id res chain seq x y z
N MET A 1 -8.64 -6.94 -14.31
CA MET A 1 -7.97 -5.93 -15.18
C MET A 1 -6.45 -6.06 -15.01
N THR A 2 -5.74 -6.21 -16.10
CA THR A 2 -4.27 -6.27 -16.09
C THR A 2 -3.69 -4.85 -16.14
N LYS A 3 -2.37 -4.73 -15.88
CA LYS A 3 -1.67 -3.44 -15.99
C LYS A 3 -1.84 -2.83 -17.40
N SER A 4 -1.72 -3.64 -18.43
CA SER A 4 -1.87 -3.20 -19.82
C SER A 4 -3.26 -2.66 -20.11
N GLN A 5 -4.30 -3.33 -19.61
CA GLN A 5 -5.68 -2.88 -19.75
C GLN A 5 -5.92 -1.58 -18.98
N LEU A 6 -5.36 -1.45 -17.78
CA LEU A 6 -5.45 -0.24 -16.98
C LEU A 6 -4.83 0.94 -17.72
N LEU A 7 -3.64 0.77 -18.28
CA LEU A 7 -2.96 1.81 -19.05
C LEU A 7 -3.80 2.27 -20.25
N SER A 8 -4.40 1.32 -20.96
CA SER A 8 -5.24 1.61 -22.12
C SER A 8 -6.49 2.39 -21.73
N VAL A 9 -7.19 1.99 -20.67
CA VAL A 9 -8.38 2.66 -20.18
C VAL A 9 -8.06 4.06 -19.68
N MET A 10 -6.98 4.22 -18.95
CA MET A 10 -6.55 5.52 -18.44
C MET A 10 -6.17 6.46 -19.56
N ALA A 11 -5.45 5.97 -20.57
CA ALA A 11 -5.09 6.75 -21.74
C ALA A 11 -6.33 7.25 -22.50
N GLU A 12 -7.31 6.39 -22.70
CA GLU A 12 -8.55 6.73 -23.36
C GLU A 12 -9.37 7.80 -22.62
N LYS A 13 -9.49 7.63 -21.29
CA LYS A 13 -10.29 8.53 -20.46
C LYS A 13 -9.65 9.89 -20.21
N THR A 14 -8.32 9.96 -20.20
CA THR A 14 -7.59 11.20 -19.90
C THR A 14 -7.08 11.94 -21.13
N GLY A 15 -7.08 11.28 -22.29
CA GLY A 15 -6.50 11.84 -23.51
C GLY A 15 -4.98 11.86 -23.54
N VAL A 16 -4.35 11.20 -22.58
CA VAL A 16 -2.88 11.07 -22.46
C VAL A 16 -2.46 9.77 -23.12
N SER A 17 -1.26 9.71 -23.70
CA SER A 17 -0.79 8.48 -24.33
C SER A 17 -0.59 7.35 -23.31
N LYS A 18 -0.71 6.08 -23.77
CA LYS A 18 -0.48 4.91 -22.94
C LYS A 18 0.93 4.92 -22.32
N LYS A 19 1.92 5.35 -23.07
CA LYS A 19 3.31 5.48 -22.61
C LYS A 19 3.42 6.47 -21.44
N GLU A 20 2.78 7.64 -21.58
CA GLU A 20 2.79 8.65 -20.52
C GLU A 20 2.06 8.18 -19.27
N VAL A 21 0.95 7.47 -19.41
CA VAL A 21 0.24 6.85 -18.28
C VAL A 21 1.15 5.88 -17.56
N GLY A 22 1.90 5.06 -18.29
CA GLY A 22 2.87 4.14 -17.71
C GLY A 22 3.93 4.86 -16.89
N VAL A 23 4.49 5.94 -17.41
CA VAL A 23 5.48 6.77 -16.70
C VAL A 23 4.87 7.38 -15.44
N LEU A 24 3.65 7.89 -15.52
CA LEU A 24 2.95 8.47 -14.36
C LEU A 24 2.74 7.44 -13.26
N LEU A 25 2.33 6.22 -13.60
CA LEU A 25 2.14 5.16 -12.61
C LEU A 25 3.45 4.72 -11.97
N GLU A 26 4.51 4.60 -12.76
CA GLU A 26 5.84 4.26 -12.24
C GLU A 26 6.38 5.34 -11.31
N THR A 27 6.22 6.61 -11.69
CA THR A 27 6.61 7.75 -10.86
C THR A 27 5.82 7.78 -9.55
N LEU A 28 4.52 7.55 -9.62
CA LEU A 28 3.66 7.46 -8.44
C LEU A 28 4.11 6.36 -7.50
N SER A 29 4.41 5.17 -8.02
CA SER A 29 4.89 4.04 -7.23
C SER A 29 6.22 4.38 -6.55
N ALA A 30 7.17 4.95 -7.27
CA ALA A 30 8.47 5.35 -6.73
C ALA A 30 8.33 6.39 -5.62
N LEU A 31 7.45 7.37 -5.79
CA LEU A 31 7.14 8.36 -4.75
C LEU A 31 6.52 7.72 -3.51
N ALA A 32 5.56 6.82 -3.72
CA ALA A 32 4.91 6.11 -2.62
C ALA A 32 5.92 5.31 -1.80
N TYR A 33 6.81 4.58 -2.44
CA TYR A 33 7.84 3.79 -1.77
C TYR A 33 8.78 4.69 -0.97
N LYS A 34 9.22 5.79 -1.54
CA LYS A 34 10.09 6.76 -0.89
C LYS A 34 9.43 7.40 0.33
N GLU A 35 8.20 7.86 0.19
CA GLU A 35 7.45 8.51 1.27
C GLU A 35 7.17 7.56 2.43
N VAL A 36 6.81 6.31 2.14
CA VAL A 36 6.60 5.29 3.17
C VAL A 36 7.89 4.94 3.89
N LYS A 37 8.99 4.85 3.15
CA LYS A 37 10.31 4.53 3.72
C LYS A 37 10.80 5.62 4.67
N THR A 38 10.66 6.89 4.29
CA THR A 38 11.18 8.03 5.05
C THR A 38 10.20 8.62 6.03
N GLY A 39 8.94 8.80 5.62
CA GLY A 39 7.89 9.43 6.42
C GLY A 39 6.92 8.48 7.10
N GLY A 40 6.96 7.21 6.75
CA GLY A 40 6.11 6.18 7.36
C GLY A 40 4.72 6.05 6.77
N GLU A 41 4.29 6.96 5.90
CA GLU A 41 2.98 6.89 5.27
C GLU A 41 2.92 7.65 3.93
N PHE A 42 2.01 7.21 3.08
CA PHE A 42 1.68 7.86 1.83
C PHE A 42 0.18 7.76 1.58
N VAL A 43 -0.47 8.90 1.41
CA VAL A 43 -1.91 8.96 1.11
C VAL A 43 -2.10 9.00 -0.39
N LEU A 44 -2.87 8.05 -0.93
CA LEU A 44 -3.29 8.04 -2.32
C LEU A 44 -4.74 8.53 -2.37
N PRO A 45 -4.98 9.76 -2.82
CA PRO A 45 -6.34 10.33 -2.81
C PRO A 45 -7.34 9.47 -3.60
N GLY A 46 -8.50 9.23 -3.00
CA GLY A 46 -9.54 8.43 -3.62
C GLY A 46 -9.37 6.92 -3.49
N PHE A 47 -8.26 6.44 -2.91
CA PHE A 47 -7.99 5.00 -2.75
C PHE A 47 -7.74 4.62 -1.30
N GLY A 48 -6.76 5.23 -0.67
CA GLY A 48 -6.42 4.87 0.68
C GLY A 48 -5.06 5.40 1.10
N LYS A 49 -4.48 4.74 2.08
CA LYS A 49 -3.25 5.16 2.71
C LYS A 49 -2.32 3.97 2.90
N LEU A 50 -1.10 4.10 2.42
CA LEU A 50 -0.05 3.12 2.63
C LEU A 50 0.72 3.51 3.89
N VAL A 51 0.75 2.64 4.89
CA VAL A 51 1.37 2.93 6.18
C VAL A 51 2.42 1.89 6.54
N LYS A 52 3.50 2.36 7.14
CA LYS A 52 4.55 1.52 7.70
C LYS A 52 4.37 1.47 9.21
N ILE A 53 4.21 0.26 9.74
CA ILE A 53 3.96 0.04 11.15
C ILE A 53 5.14 -0.73 11.74
N LYS A 54 5.74 -0.18 12.78
CA LYS A 54 6.75 -0.88 13.56
C LYS A 54 6.08 -1.57 14.72
N ARG A 55 6.23 -2.89 14.78
CA ARG A 55 5.77 -3.68 15.91
C ARG A 55 6.94 -3.94 16.84
N ALA A 56 6.81 -3.52 18.10
CA ALA A 56 7.83 -3.76 19.10
C ALA A 56 7.97 -5.25 19.39
N ALA A 57 9.16 -5.66 19.82
CA ALA A 57 9.39 -7.02 20.32
C ALA A 57 8.47 -7.28 21.51
N ARG A 58 7.93 -8.49 21.60
CA ARG A 58 7.05 -8.91 22.68
C ARG A 58 7.25 -10.38 23.02
N VAL A 59 6.82 -10.76 24.21
CA VAL A 59 6.81 -12.14 24.65
C VAL A 59 5.42 -12.72 24.42
N GLY A 60 5.35 -13.84 23.70
CA GLY A 60 4.12 -14.59 23.49
C GLY A 60 4.22 -15.94 24.20
N ARG A 61 3.12 -16.70 24.22
CA ARG A 61 3.08 -18.08 24.74
C ARG A 61 2.70 -19.04 23.65
N ASN A 62 3.41 -20.17 23.62
CA ASN A 62 3.03 -21.29 22.77
C ASN A 62 1.80 -21.96 23.37
N PRO A 63 0.65 -22.01 22.68
CA PRO A 63 -0.58 -22.60 23.21
C PRO A 63 -0.49 -24.10 23.44
N SER A 64 0.44 -24.79 22.78
CA SER A 64 0.60 -26.24 22.92
C SER A 64 1.47 -26.62 24.13
N THR A 65 2.52 -25.86 24.43
CA THR A 65 3.48 -26.18 25.48
C THR A 65 3.45 -25.22 26.65
N GLY A 66 2.82 -24.06 26.51
CA GLY A 66 2.84 -23.01 27.50
C GLY A 66 4.19 -22.29 27.62
N ALA A 67 5.15 -22.64 26.79
CA ALA A 67 6.47 -22.01 26.80
C ALA A 67 6.40 -20.56 26.29
N GLU A 68 7.24 -19.71 26.87
CA GLU A 68 7.37 -18.35 26.42
C GLU A 68 8.15 -18.31 25.10
N ILE A 69 7.63 -17.52 24.15
CA ILE A 69 8.25 -17.33 22.84
C ILE A 69 8.53 -15.84 22.69
N GLN A 70 9.76 -15.50 22.37
CA GLN A 70 10.10 -14.12 22.04
C GLN A 70 9.73 -13.82 20.59
N ILE A 71 8.86 -12.83 20.42
CA ILE A 71 8.47 -12.35 19.10
C ILE A 71 9.32 -11.12 18.81
N PRO A 72 10.23 -11.18 17.80
CA PRO A 72 11.12 -10.07 17.50
C PRO A 72 10.35 -8.85 16.98
N ALA A 73 10.93 -7.68 17.12
CA ALA A 73 10.43 -6.46 16.52
C ALA A 73 10.35 -6.64 15.00
N LYS A 74 9.23 -6.18 14.41
CA LYS A 74 8.99 -6.35 12.98
C LYS A 74 8.38 -5.09 12.40
N THR A 75 8.86 -4.69 11.22
CA THR A 75 8.27 -3.59 10.46
C THR A 75 7.40 -4.19 9.36
N VAL A 76 6.15 -3.76 9.30
CA VAL A 76 5.20 -4.22 8.28
C VAL A 76 4.60 -3.02 7.56
N VAL A 77 4.17 -3.24 6.32
CA VAL A 77 3.49 -2.24 5.51
C VAL A 77 2.05 -2.68 5.31
N LYS A 78 1.11 -1.78 5.57
CA LYS A 78 -0.33 -2.04 5.38
C LYS A 78 -0.95 -0.97 4.50
N PHE A 79 -1.95 -1.36 3.74
CA PHE A 79 -2.76 -0.45 2.95
C PHE A 79 -4.15 -0.33 3.60
N LYS A 80 -4.47 0.89 4.06
CA LYS A 80 -5.77 1.20 4.65
C LYS A 80 -6.65 1.85 3.60
N VAL A 81 -7.78 1.21 3.31
CA VAL A 81 -8.73 1.71 2.31
C VAL A 81 -9.42 2.96 2.82
N ALA A 82 -9.50 3.99 1.97
CA ALA A 82 -10.20 5.23 2.32
C ALA A 82 -11.72 5.01 2.39
N LYS A 83 -12.40 5.79 3.22
CA LYS A 83 -13.85 5.76 3.32
C LYS A 83 -14.53 6.00 1.96
N ALA A 84 -13.97 6.90 1.15
CA ALA A 84 -14.49 7.19 -0.17
C ALA A 84 -14.58 5.94 -1.07
N VAL A 85 -13.59 5.03 -0.96
CA VAL A 85 -13.61 3.76 -1.70
C VAL A 85 -14.72 2.85 -1.18
N LYS A 86 -14.88 2.76 0.13
CA LYS A 86 -15.92 1.94 0.74
C LYS A 86 -17.30 2.44 0.34
N ASP A 87 -17.52 3.74 0.37
CA ASP A 87 -18.79 4.36 0.00
C ASP A 87 -19.12 4.19 -1.49
N ALA A 88 -18.10 4.17 -2.35
CA ALA A 88 -18.28 4.01 -3.79
C ALA A 88 -18.47 2.56 -4.23
N VAL A 89 -17.92 1.60 -3.52
CA VAL A 89 -17.86 0.18 -3.92
C VAL A 89 -18.84 -0.69 -3.15
N LEU A 90 -19.16 -0.34 -1.91
CA LEU A 90 -20.07 -1.07 -1.03
C LEU A 90 -21.48 -0.40 -0.95
#